data_cfdb521129a4b012a0d1b82fbc2f7022
#
_entry.id   cfdb521129a4b012a0d1b82fbc2f7022
#
_cell.length_a   1.000
_cell.length_b   1.000
_cell.length_c   1.000
_cell.angle_alpha   90.00
_cell.angle_beta   90.00
_cell.angle_gamma   90.00
#
_symmetry.space_group_name_H-M   'P 1'
#
loop_
_entity.id
_entity.type
_entity.pdbx_description
1 polymer ?
#
loop_
_entity_poly.entity_id
_entity_poly.type
_entity_poly.pdbx_seq_one_letter_code
_entity_poly.pdbx_strand_id
1 'polypeptide(L)'
;MKTYSDQAVKIVRAALLDRKGYDWLKELCEIGPRLSGSEKSMRAIHWAENKMKSSGFDSVWLQPVMVPKWERGEIEKAVVLQSKKNLNKELTIVSLGGSVGTPKKGITSEVVEVKNFEEVKTLGEKAKGKIIFYNRSFDNGLLSSFEGYGKAVDQRITGAIEAAKVGAVGVLVRSVQSGYDNVPHTGVLNYQNDIPKIPSAAIGIVDADFLSKAIKEEPNLRVNIKMDCASFPDVQSYNVIGQLTGSERPNEVIVVGGHFDSWDKGCGAHDDGAPCLQTMEALDLLKRTGIKPKRTIRCVLFINEENGLRGGIEYGKSAQSSKDFHLAAIESDRGAFTPRGFNVTTDSLSLLKIQTWLPILNKASIDWIRKGGSGGDVAQIKNAKALLSYVPDDQRYMDLHHSDNDIFSEVNPREMELGSAAMAIMSLLLSEEGL
;
A
#
# COMPACT_ATOMS: atom_id res chain seq x y z
N MET A 1 25.87 -24.66 2.53
CA MET A 1 24.52 -25.15 2.16
C MET A 1 23.83 -25.89 3.32
N LYS A 2 24.40 -26.98 3.92
CA LYS A 2 23.75 -27.70 5.04
C LYS A 2 23.47 -26.76 6.22
N THR A 3 24.46 -25.97 6.64
CA THR A 3 24.34 -25.02 7.76
C THR A 3 23.18 -24.02 7.55
N TYR A 4 23.05 -23.45 6.36
CA TYR A 4 21.95 -22.50 6.06
C TYR A 4 20.59 -23.20 6.04
N SER A 5 20.52 -24.45 5.57
CA SER A 5 19.29 -25.24 5.62
C SER A 5 18.83 -25.47 7.07
N ASP A 6 19.78 -25.79 7.97
CA ASP A 6 19.48 -26.00 9.39
C ASP A 6 19.04 -24.68 10.08
N GLN A 7 19.70 -23.56 9.73
CA GLN A 7 19.32 -22.23 10.20
C GLN A 7 17.93 -21.84 9.69
N ALA A 8 17.62 -22.07 8.40
CA ALA A 8 16.30 -21.79 7.83
C ALA A 8 15.19 -22.58 8.54
N VAL A 9 15.41 -23.88 8.81
CA VAL A 9 14.44 -24.69 9.58
C VAL A 9 14.24 -24.11 10.99
N LYS A 10 15.33 -23.68 11.65
CA LYS A 10 15.25 -23.05 12.98
C LYS A 10 14.45 -21.74 12.95
N ILE A 11 14.67 -20.89 11.93
CA ILE A 11 13.95 -19.63 11.75
C ILE A 11 12.45 -19.90 11.52
N VAL A 12 12.11 -20.77 10.57
CA VAL A 12 10.70 -21.12 10.27
C VAL A 12 10.01 -21.68 11.51
N ARG A 13 10.69 -22.58 12.24
CA ARG A 13 10.12 -23.16 13.45
C ARG A 13 9.88 -22.10 14.54
N ALA A 14 10.81 -21.16 14.72
CA ALA A 14 10.66 -20.06 15.67
C ALA A 14 9.48 -19.14 15.30
N ALA A 15 9.38 -18.74 14.03
CA ALA A 15 8.27 -17.92 13.53
C ALA A 15 6.90 -18.58 13.82
N LEU A 16 6.73 -19.82 13.36
CA LEU A 16 5.46 -20.54 13.47
C LEU A 16 5.01 -20.88 14.90
N LEU A 17 5.97 -21.04 15.83
CA LEU A 17 5.66 -21.35 17.24
C LEU A 17 5.36 -20.09 18.05
N ASP A 18 6.13 -19.03 17.87
CA ASP A 18 6.06 -17.84 18.73
C ASP A 18 5.01 -16.83 18.24
N ARG A 19 4.76 -16.77 16.94
CA ARG A 19 3.78 -15.89 16.27
C ARG A 19 3.85 -14.41 16.69
N LYS A 20 5.06 -13.94 16.90
CA LYS A 20 5.30 -12.63 17.49
C LYS A 20 4.92 -11.49 16.57
N GLY A 21 5.15 -11.64 15.26
CA GLY A 21 4.73 -10.69 14.24
C GLY A 21 3.21 -10.50 14.22
N TYR A 22 2.46 -11.59 14.34
CA TYR A 22 1.00 -11.56 14.37
C TYR A 22 0.47 -10.86 15.64
N ASP A 23 1.10 -11.07 16.80
CA ASP A 23 0.73 -10.37 18.04
C ASP A 23 1.03 -8.86 17.92
N TRP A 24 2.13 -8.47 17.28
CA TRP A 24 2.45 -7.08 16.99
C TRP A 24 1.44 -6.45 16.01
N LEU A 25 0.99 -7.21 15.00
CA LEU A 25 -0.04 -6.73 14.08
C LEU A 25 -1.35 -6.42 14.80
N LYS A 26 -1.74 -7.26 15.76
CA LYS A 26 -2.91 -6.99 16.60
C LYS A 26 -2.79 -5.65 17.31
N GLU A 27 -1.66 -5.40 17.98
CA GLU A 27 -1.40 -4.13 18.68
C GLU A 27 -1.41 -2.93 17.72
N LEU A 28 -0.83 -3.08 16.51
CA LEU A 28 -0.82 -2.04 15.50
C LEU A 28 -2.23 -1.72 15.00
N CYS A 29 -3.04 -2.75 14.72
CA CYS A 29 -4.43 -2.60 14.31
C CYS A 29 -5.31 -1.97 15.41
N GLU A 30 -5.00 -2.18 16.70
CA GLU A 30 -5.67 -1.52 17.82
C GLU A 30 -5.39 -0.01 17.90
N ILE A 31 -4.25 0.46 17.35
CA ILE A 31 -4.00 1.90 17.15
C ILE A 31 -4.95 2.47 16.10
N GLY A 32 -5.30 1.67 15.10
CA GLY A 32 -6.19 1.97 13.99
C GLY A 32 -5.46 2.45 12.73
N PRO A 33 -6.20 3.00 11.76
CA PRO A 33 -5.64 3.44 10.48
C PRO A 33 -4.58 4.53 10.65
N ARG A 34 -3.55 4.52 9.78
CA ARG A 34 -2.29 5.24 9.98
C ARG A 34 -1.98 6.22 8.84
N LEU A 35 -3.00 6.92 8.32
CA LEU A 35 -2.78 7.87 7.23
C LEU A 35 -1.70 8.88 7.59
N SER A 36 -0.74 9.07 6.68
CA SER A 36 0.37 10.00 6.85
C SER A 36 -0.08 11.37 7.34
N GLY A 37 0.61 11.92 8.34
CA GLY A 37 0.29 13.21 8.94
C GLY A 37 -0.85 13.19 9.98
N SER A 38 -1.44 12.02 10.26
CA SER A 38 -2.44 11.86 11.30
C SER A 38 -1.81 11.61 12.68
N GLU A 39 -2.59 11.84 13.75
CA GLU A 39 -2.18 11.53 15.11
C GLU A 39 -1.97 10.02 15.31
N LYS A 40 -2.82 9.17 14.70
CA LYS A 40 -2.69 7.71 14.78
C LYS A 40 -1.40 7.24 14.11
N SER A 41 -1.01 7.84 12.98
CA SER A 41 0.28 7.55 12.34
C SER A 41 1.46 7.86 13.29
N MET A 42 1.44 9.00 13.98
CA MET A 42 2.48 9.34 14.96
C MET A 42 2.51 8.37 16.15
N ARG A 43 1.36 7.94 16.64
CA ARG A 43 1.27 6.92 17.71
C ARG A 43 1.87 5.59 17.26
N ALA A 44 1.58 5.17 16.03
CA ALA A 44 2.14 3.94 15.44
C ALA A 44 3.66 4.03 15.27
N ILE A 45 4.19 5.18 14.80
CA ILE A 45 5.64 5.44 14.69
C ILE A 45 6.34 5.24 16.04
N HIS A 46 5.85 5.87 17.10
CA HIS A 46 6.44 5.71 18.44
C HIS A 46 6.27 4.30 19.00
N TRP A 47 5.14 3.63 18.69
CA TRP A 47 4.95 2.23 19.04
C TRP A 47 6.00 1.34 18.37
N ALA A 48 6.23 1.50 17.06
CA ALA A 48 7.22 0.71 16.31
C ALA A 48 8.65 0.97 16.79
N GLU A 49 9.02 2.24 17.05
CA GLU A 49 10.29 2.61 17.64
C GLU A 49 10.54 1.89 18.97
N ASN A 50 9.55 1.88 19.86
CA ASN A 50 9.64 1.21 21.16
C ASN A 50 9.68 -0.30 21.02
N LYS A 51 8.95 -0.89 20.07
CA LYS A 51 9.00 -2.34 19.79
C LYS A 51 10.37 -2.78 19.31
N MET A 52 10.98 -2.05 18.37
CA MET A 52 12.34 -2.34 17.89
C MET A 52 13.36 -2.22 19.03
N LYS A 53 13.27 -1.19 19.88
CA LYS A 53 14.13 -1.01 21.06
C LYS A 53 13.97 -2.16 22.04
N SER A 54 12.74 -2.54 22.40
CA SER A 54 12.45 -3.62 23.35
C SER A 54 12.81 -5.02 22.82
N SER A 55 12.80 -5.20 21.49
CA SER A 55 13.32 -6.39 20.82
C SER A 55 14.86 -6.43 20.79
N GLY A 56 15.51 -5.34 21.26
CA GLY A 56 16.95 -5.24 21.43
C GLY A 56 17.69 -5.11 20.11
N PHE A 57 17.14 -4.41 19.12
CA PHE A 57 17.90 -4.03 17.92
C PHE A 57 19.10 -3.16 18.33
N ASP A 58 20.21 -3.31 17.62
CA ASP A 58 21.48 -2.67 18.02
C ASP A 58 21.43 -1.15 17.92
N SER A 59 20.65 -0.63 16.96
CA SER A 59 20.36 0.80 16.80
C SER A 59 18.94 0.99 16.33
N VAL A 60 18.24 1.99 16.89
CA VAL A 60 16.89 2.39 16.48
C VAL A 60 16.81 3.90 16.48
N TRP A 61 16.30 4.49 15.38
CA TRP A 61 16.15 5.93 15.25
C TRP A 61 14.97 6.31 14.36
N LEU A 62 14.54 7.55 14.48
CA LEU A 62 13.51 8.17 13.63
C LEU A 62 14.21 9.09 12.60
N GLN A 63 13.91 8.90 11.31
CA GLN A 63 14.37 9.78 10.24
C GLN A 63 13.26 10.77 9.90
N PRO A 64 13.47 12.09 10.04
CA PRO A 64 12.44 13.09 9.77
C PRO A 64 12.02 13.12 8.29
N VAL A 65 10.71 13.20 8.06
CA VAL A 65 10.09 13.32 6.73
C VAL A 65 8.94 14.31 6.80
N MET A 66 8.90 15.30 5.90
CA MET A 66 7.73 16.18 5.75
C MET A 66 6.69 15.50 4.88
N VAL A 67 5.48 15.33 5.39
CA VAL A 67 4.39 14.61 4.71
C VAL A 67 3.16 15.48 4.51
N PRO A 68 2.35 15.27 3.46
CA PRO A 68 1.09 15.98 3.30
C PRO A 68 0.12 15.59 4.41
N LYS A 69 -0.68 16.57 4.85
CA LYS A 69 -1.78 16.35 5.77
C LYS A 69 -3.11 16.55 5.05
N TRP A 70 -3.88 15.48 4.97
CA TRP A 70 -5.24 15.47 4.45
C TRP A 70 -6.15 14.77 5.46
N GLU A 71 -7.35 15.30 5.64
CA GLU A 71 -8.36 14.73 6.54
C GLU A 71 -9.64 14.47 5.74
N ARG A 72 -10.22 13.30 5.94
CA ARG A 72 -11.44 12.87 5.28
C ARG A 72 -12.66 13.65 5.73
N GLY A 73 -12.68 14.14 6.97
CA GLY A 73 -13.84 14.75 7.63
C GLY A 73 -14.86 13.71 8.09
N GLU A 74 -16.04 14.21 8.45
CA GLU A 74 -17.13 13.43 9.04
C GLU A 74 -18.26 13.11 8.04
N ILE A 75 -18.28 13.78 6.89
CA ILE A 75 -19.38 13.73 5.94
C ILE A 75 -18.91 13.11 4.62
N GLU A 76 -19.46 11.94 4.30
CA GLU A 76 -19.32 11.25 3.02
C GLU A 76 -20.70 10.73 2.61
N LYS A 77 -21.43 11.50 1.79
CA LYS A 77 -22.78 11.15 1.35
C LYS A 77 -22.96 11.36 -0.14
N ALA A 78 -23.59 10.41 -0.81
CA ALA A 78 -24.11 10.56 -2.14
C ALA A 78 -25.55 10.05 -2.18
N VAL A 79 -26.46 10.83 -2.78
CA VAL A 79 -27.87 10.45 -2.87
C VAL A 79 -28.32 10.59 -4.31
N VAL A 80 -28.83 9.50 -4.86
CA VAL A 80 -29.53 9.50 -6.16
C VAL A 80 -30.92 10.07 -6.00
N LEU A 81 -31.26 11.03 -6.83
CA LEU A 81 -32.55 11.70 -6.86
C LEU A 81 -33.32 11.26 -8.11
N GLN A 82 -34.17 10.21 -8.00
CA GLN A 82 -34.98 9.69 -9.08
C GLN A 82 -36.35 10.36 -9.12
N SER A 83 -36.53 11.32 -10.03
CA SER A 83 -37.79 12.05 -10.17
C SER A 83 -38.93 11.17 -10.69
N LYS A 84 -38.66 10.27 -11.64
CA LYS A 84 -39.65 9.36 -12.24
C LYS A 84 -40.22 8.34 -11.26
N LYS A 85 -39.43 7.91 -10.28
CA LYS A 85 -39.84 6.92 -9.27
C LYS A 85 -40.13 7.52 -7.92
N ASN A 86 -39.99 8.85 -7.77
CA ASN A 86 -40.02 9.54 -6.48
C ASN A 86 -39.15 8.84 -5.41
N LEU A 87 -37.99 8.41 -5.80
CA LEU A 87 -37.06 7.62 -4.98
C LEU A 87 -35.76 8.38 -4.71
N ASN A 88 -35.40 8.51 -3.46
CA ASN A 88 -34.07 8.93 -3.02
C ASN A 88 -33.32 7.71 -2.49
N LYS A 89 -32.22 7.32 -3.17
CA LYS A 89 -31.38 6.23 -2.71
C LYS A 89 -30.00 6.75 -2.30
N GLU A 90 -29.58 6.49 -1.08
CA GLU A 90 -28.22 6.72 -0.62
C GLU A 90 -27.29 5.68 -1.26
N LEU A 91 -26.12 6.16 -1.72
CA LEU A 91 -25.06 5.35 -2.27
C LEU A 91 -23.91 5.27 -1.26
N THR A 92 -23.29 4.11 -1.16
CA THR A 92 -22.11 3.90 -0.33
C THR A 92 -20.89 4.45 -1.06
N ILE A 93 -20.33 5.54 -0.54
CA ILE A 93 -19.16 6.21 -1.11
C ILE A 93 -18.04 6.36 -0.08
N VAL A 94 -16.83 6.58 -0.57
CA VAL A 94 -15.67 7.03 0.20
C VAL A 94 -14.95 8.13 -0.58
N SER A 95 -14.59 9.24 0.06
CA SER A 95 -13.78 10.29 -0.56
C SER A 95 -12.44 9.72 -1.03
N LEU A 96 -11.99 10.08 -2.22
CA LEU A 96 -10.66 9.73 -2.68
C LEU A 96 -9.62 10.57 -1.93
N GLY A 97 -8.49 9.94 -1.62
CA GLY A 97 -7.41 10.58 -0.86
C GLY A 97 -6.85 11.81 -1.58
N GLY A 98 -6.82 12.94 -0.89
CA GLY A 98 -6.44 14.23 -1.46
C GLY A 98 -7.60 15.01 -2.11
N SER A 99 -8.82 14.46 -2.15
CA SER A 99 -9.99 15.16 -2.68
C SER A 99 -10.27 16.44 -1.89
N VAL A 100 -10.79 17.44 -2.61
CA VAL A 100 -11.42 18.62 -1.98
C VAL A 100 -12.84 18.28 -1.56
N GLY A 101 -13.33 18.95 -0.49
CA GLY A 101 -14.71 18.84 -0.06
C GLY A 101 -15.67 19.57 -0.98
N THR A 102 -16.97 19.39 -0.73
CA THR A 102 -18.05 20.11 -1.40
C THR A 102 -18.43 21.37 -0.63
N PRO A 103 -19.18 22.34 -1.25
CA PRO A 103 -19.90 23.36 -0.50
C PRO A 103 -20.80 22.72 0.58
N LYS A 104 -21.13 23.47 1.64
CA LYS A 104 -21.95 22.97 2.79
C LYS A 104 -23.27 22.28 2.39
N LYS A 105 -23.90 22.71 1.31
CA LYS A 105 -25.14 22.10 0.79
C LYS A 105 -24.90 20.88 -0.10
N GLY A 106 -23.64 20.53 -0.36
CA GLY A 106 -23.25 19.54 -1.35
C GLY A 106 -23.36 20.08 -2.78
N ILE A 107 -23.11 19.21 -3.74
CA ILE A 107 -23.27 19.46 -5.18
C ILE A 107 -24.39 18.55 -5.67
N THR A 108 -25.44 19.15 -6.26
CA THR A 108 -26.53 18.40 -6.89
C THR A 108 -26.53 18.65 -8.39
N SER A 109 -26.21 17.61 -9.17
CA SER A 109 -26.12 17.73 -10.60
C SER A 109 -26.55 16.46 -11.34
N GLU A 110 -26.77 16.58 -12.64
CA GLU A 110 -26.93 15.42 -13.53
C GLU A 110 -25.64 14.59 -13.51
N VAL A 111 -25.80 13.28 -13.57
CA VAL A 111 -24.67 12.34 -13.63
C VAL A 111 -24.58 11.70 -15.03
N VAL A 112 -23.35 11.62 -15.54
CA VAL A 112 -23.06 10.99 -16.84
C VAL A 112 -22.06 9.87 -16.64
N GLU A 113 -22.44 8.64 -17.05
CA GLU A 113 -21.56 7.47 -17.02
C GLU A 113 -20.60 7.49 -18.21
N VAL A 114 -19.33 7.17 -17.92
CA VAL A 114 -18.25 6.99 -18.90
C VAL A 114 -17.39 5.80 -18.51
N LYS A 115 -16.67 5.21 -19.50
CA LYS A 115 -15.77 4.07 -19.29
C LYS A 115 -14.29 4.46 -19.36
N ASN A 116 -13.96 5.58 -19.97
CA ASN A 116 -12.59 6.00 -20.21
C ASN A 116 -12.50 7.51 -20.47
N PHE A 117 -11.28 8.02 -20.56
CA PHE A 117 -11.02 9.45 -20.77
C PHE A 117 -11.38 9.94 -22.19
N GLU A 118 -11.37 9.07 -23.19
CA GLU A 118 -11.77 9.44 -24.55
C GLU A 118 -13.28 9.75 -24.60
N GLU A 119 -14.09 9.00 -23.85
CA GLU A 119 -15.52 9.32 -23.71
C GLU A 119 -15.73 10.66 -23.01
N VAL A 120 -14.93 11.00 -21.98
CA VAL A 120 -14.97 12.32 -21.34
C VAL A 120 -14.64 13.43 -22.31
N LYS A 121 -13.57 13.29 -23.11
CA LYS A 121 -13.21 14.27 -24.15
C LYS A 121 -14.31 14.44 -25.19
N THR A 122 -14.92 13.33 -25.59
CA THR A 122 -16.02 13.32 -26.57
C THR A 122 -17.28 14.06 -26.06
N LEU A 123 -17.54 13.98 -24.74
CA LEU A 123 -18.60 14.76 -24.12
C LEU A 123 -18.39 16.28 -24.27
N GLY A 124 -17.13 16.74 -24.09
CA GLY A 124 -16.80 18.16 -24.21
C GLY A 124 -17.71 19.04 -23.37
N GLU A 125 -18.26 20.10 -23.97
CA GLU A 125 -19.21 21.05 -23.33
C GLU A 125 -20.48 20.39 -22.76
N LYS A 126 -20.86 19.18 -23.19
CA LYS A 126 -22.02 18.46 -22.63
C LYS A 126 -21.75 17.96 -21.20
N ALA A 127 -20.50 17.86 -20.78
CA ALA A 127 -20.11 17.50 -19.43
C ALA A 127 -20.13 18.68 -18.45
N LYS A 128 -20.20 19.91 -18.95
CA LYS A 128 -20.16 21.13 -18.14
C LYS A 128 -21.26 21.15 -17.10
N GLY A 129 -20.87 21.37 -15.84
CA GLY A 129 -21.77 21.40 -14.70
C GLY A 129 -22.31 20.02 -14.27
N LYS A 130 -21.88 18.93 -14.88
CA LYS A 130 -22.32 17.57 -14.53
C LYS A 130 -21.34 16.85 -13.62
N ILE A 131 -21.80 15.75 -13.02
CA ILE A 131 -20.98 14.78 -12.30
C ILE A 131 -20.58 13.69 -13.29
N ILE A 132 -19.28 13.39 -13.40
CA ILE A 132 -18.79 12.26 -14.21
C ILE A 132 -18.73 11.02 -13.34
N PHE A 133 -19.35 9.94 -13.80
CA PHE A 133 -19.28 8.63 -13.20
C PHE A 133 -18.40 7.72 -14.05
N TYR A 134 -17.16 7.52 -13.62
CA TYR A 134 -16.26 6.54 -14.22
C TYR A 134 -16.65 5.13 -13.79
N ASN A 135 -17.14 4.33 -14.72
CA ASN A 135 -17.66 2.99 -14.46
C ASN A 135 -16.91 1.91 -15.26
N ARG A 136 -15.58 1.97 -15.29
CA ARG A 136 -14.74 0.89 -15.84
C ARG A 136 -14.51 -0.15 -14.74
N SER A 137 -14.90 -1.40 -15.02
CA SER A 137 -14.74 -2.52 -14.11
C SER A 137 -13.29 -2.97 -14.04
N PHE A 138 -12.92 -3.56 -12.90
CA PHE A 138 -11.73 -4.38 -12.76
C PHE A 138 -11.82 -5.59 -13.70
N ASP A 139 -10.72 -5.94 -14.38
CA ASP A 139 -10.67 -7.10 -15.29
C ASP A 139 -10.32 -8.37 -14.52
N ASN A 140 -11.35 -9.06 -14.02
CA ASN A 140 -11.21 -10.33 -13.29
C ASN A 140 -10.82 -11.53 -14.20
N GLY A 141 -10.68 -11.33 -15.51
CA GLY A 141 -10.17 -12.34 -16.43
C GLY A 141 -8.65 -12.45 -16.45
N LEU A 142 -7.94 -11.56 -15.76
CA LEU A 142 -6.48 -11.55 -15.67
C LEU A 142 -6.01 -12.40 -14.49
N LEU A 143 -4.95 -13.19 -14.72
CA LEU A 143 -4.34 -13.99 -13.65
C LEU A 143 -3.65 -13.10 -12.58
N SER A 144 -3.05 -11.99 -12.99
CA SER A 144 -2.42 -11.03 -12.09
C SER A 144 -3.44 -10.00 -11.62
N SER A 145 -3.75 -9.98 -10.32
CA SER A 145 -4.60 -8.98 -9.70
C SER A 145 -4.03 -7.57 -9.85
N PHE A 146 -2.71 -7.41 -9.76
CA PHE A 146 -2.02 -6.12 -9.97
C PHE A 146 -2.09 -5.63 -11.44
N GLU A 147 -2.15 -6.53 -12.43
CA GLU A 147 -2.39 -6.11 -13.82
C GLU A 147 -3.82 -5.61 -14.00
N GLY A 148 -4.80 -6.28 -13.39
CA GLY A 148 -6.20 -5.84 -13.36
C GLY A 148 -6.36 -4.46 -12.71
N TYR A 149 -5.70 -4.26 -11.58
CA TYR A 149 -5.64 -2.98 -10.90
C TYR A 149 -5.01 -1.89 -11.79
N GLY A 150 -3.84 -2.15 -12.37
CA GLY A 150 -3.13 -1.21 -13.24
C GLY A 150 -3.97 -0.74 -14.45
N LYS A 151 -4.85 -1.60 -14.97
CA LYS A 151 -5.75 -1.26 -16.09
C LYS A 151 -6.98 -0.42 -15.69
N ALA A 152 -7.29 -0.31 -14.41
CA ALA A 152 -8.48 0.37 -13.92
C ALA A 152 -8.17 1.62 -13.06
N VAL A 153 -6.99 1.71 -12.48
CA VAL A 153 -6.66 2.70 -11.45
C VAL A 153 -6.54 4.13 -11.95
N ASP A 154 -6.24 4.36 -13.23
CA ASP A 154 -6.11 5.70 -13.83
C ASP A 154 -7.38 6.54 -13.67
N GLN A 155 -8.59 5.92 -13.73
CA GLN A 155 -9.86 6.61 -13.51
C GLN A 155 -9.96 7.20 -12.10
N ARG A 156 -9.31 6.58 -11.10
CA ARG A 156 -9.20 7.10 -9.73
C ARG A 156 -8.14 8.21 -9.65
N ILE A 157 -6.95 7.95 -10.17
CA ILE A 157 -5.79 8.83 -9.98
C ILE A 157 -5.93 10.16 -10.73
N THR A 158 -6.38 10.13 -11.99
CA THR A 158 -6.42 11.31 -12.88
C THR A 158 -7.82 11.67 -13.37
N GLY A 159 -8.84 10.89 -13.03
CA GLY A 159 -10.20 11.11 -13.48
C GLY A 159 -10.76 12.50 -13.13
N ALA A 160 -10.41 13.03 -11.96
CA ALA A 160 -10.80 14.38 -11.55
C ALA A 160 -10.22 15.47 -12.48
N ILE A 161 -8.96 15.31 -12.93
CA ILE A 161 -8.31 16.23 -13.86
C ILE A 161 -9.04 16.22 -15.20
N GLU A 162 -9.26 15.02 -15.77
CA GLU A 162 -9.90 14.89 -17.10
C GLU A 162 -11.36 15.38 -17.09
N ALA A 163 -12.10 15.11 -16.03
CA ALA A 163 -13.46 15.62 -15.84
C ALA A 163 -13.49 17.15 -15.69
N ALA A 164 -12.57 17.73 -14.90
CA ALA A 164 -12.51 19.17 -14.70
C ALA A 164 -12.15 19.94 -15.98
N LYS A 165 -11.30 19.39 -16.86
CA LYS A 165 -10.96 19.98 -18.17
C LYS A 165 -12.17 20.23 -19.05
N VAL A 166 -13.23 19.44 -18.93
CA VAL A 166 -14.49 19.60 -19.67
C VAL A 166 -15.58 20.30 -18.86
N GLY A 167 -15.21 20.89 -17.70
CA GLY A 167 -16.13 21.69 -16.89
C GLY A 167 -17.06 20.87 -15.98
N ALA A 168 -16.79 19.61 -15.71
CA ALA A 168 -17.52 18.83 -14.73
C ALA A 168 -17.33 19.41 -13.30
N VAL A 169 -18.27 19.12 -12.40
CA VAL A 169 -18.32 19.70 -11.04
C VAL A 169 -18.06 18.67 -9.94
N GLY A 170 -17.95 17.40 -10.27
CA GLY A 170 -17.66 16.30 -9.35
C GLY A 170 -17.45 14.99 -10.07
N VAL A 171 -16.86 14.02 -9.37
CA VAL A 171 -16.53 12.69 -9.90
C VAL A 171 -16.99 11.61 -8.94
N LEU A 172 -17.60 10.56 -9.49
CA LEU A 172 -17.75 9.26 -8.85
C LEU A 172 -16.93 8.23 -9.63
N VAL A 173 -16.21 7.38 -8.92
CA VAL A 173 -15.37 6.32 -9.52
C VAL A 173 -15.84 4.98 -8.98
N ARG A 174 -16.18 4.04 -9.87
CA ARG A 174 -16.37 2.64 -9.47
C ARG A 174 -15.13 2.16 -8.74
N SER A 175 -15.28 1.57 -7.56
CA SER A 175 -14.17 1.03 -6.78
C SER A 175 -13.29 0.09 -7.59
N VAL A 176 -11.98 0.23 -7.45
CA VAL A 176 -10.99 -0.59 -8.15
C VAL A 176 -10.67 -1.79 -7.25
N GLN A 177 -11.49 -2.81 -7.35
CA GLN A 177 -11.41 -4.04 -6.55
C GLN A 177 -11.81 -5.27 -7.39
N SER A 178 -11.34 -6.45 -7.00
CA SER A 178 -11.66 -7.74 -7.63
C SER A 178 -12.94 -8.37 -7.06
N GLY A 179 -13.26 -8.11 -5.79
CA GLY A 179 -14.45 -8.61 -5.11
C GLY A 179 -15.75 -7.98 -5.62
N TYR A 180 -16.89 -8.55 -5.24
CA TYR A 180 -18.22 -8.04 -5.54
C TYR A 180 -18.97 -7.77 -4.25
N ASP A 181 -18.77 -6.59 -3.68
CA ASP A 181 -19.46 -6.12 -2.48
C ASP A 181 -19.84 -4.63 -2.62
N ASN A 182 -20.28 -4.02 -1.54
CA ASN A 182 -20.63 -2.59 -1.51
C ASN A 182 -19.70 -1.78 -0.60
N VAL A 183 -18.50 -2.27 -0.30
CA VAL A 183 -17.47 -1.53 0.43
C VAL A 183 -16.64 -0.74 -0.56
N PRO A 184 -16.66 0.60 -0.53
CA PRO A 184 -15.91 1.39 -1.49
C PRO A 184 -14.42 1.43 -1.14
N HIS A 185 -13.56 1.34 -2.16
CA HIS A 185 -12.11 1.40 -2.05
C HIS A 185 -11.60 2.80 -2.36
N THR A 186 -10.90 3.41 -1.42
CA THR A 186 -10.28 4.73 -1.56
C THR A 186 -8.95 4.65 -2.35
N GLY A 187 -8.08 5.60 -2.15
CA GLY A 187 -6.74 5.70 -2.70
C GLY A 187 -6.48 7.11 -3.23
N VAL A 188 -5.21 7.40 -3.53
CA VAL A 188 -4.79 8.73 -3.95
C VAL A 188 -5.44 9.15 -5.26
N LEU A 189 -5.82 10.42 -5.33
CA LEU A 189 -6.07 11.13 -6.58
C LEU A 189 -5.06 12.28 -6.73
N ASN A 190 -4.80 12.64 -7.97
CA ASN A 190 -3.97 13.78 -8.29
C ASN A 190 -4.81 14.95 -8.78
N TYR A 191 -4.35 16.18 -8.48
CA TYR A 191 -4.80 17.41 -9.09
C TYR A 191 -3.66 18.04 -9.90
N GLN A 192 -4.02 18.84 -10.88
CA GLN A 192 -3.08 19.62 -11.69
C GLN A 192 -3.27 21.11 -11.37
N ASN A 193 -2.19 21.89 -11.25
CA ASN A 193 -2.25 23.26 -10.77
C ASN A 193 -3.20 24.14 -11.58
N ASP A 194 -3.19 24.17 -12.85
CA ASP A 194 -4.01 25.09 -13.68
C ASP A 194 -5.42 24.55 -14.01
N ILE A 195 -5.83 23.45 -13.37
CA ILE A 195 -7.13 22.81 -13.55
C ILE A 195 -7.95 22.94 -12.25
N PRO A 196 -9.24 23.34 -12.31
CA PRO A 196 -10.08 23.41 -11.13
C PRO A 196 -10.12 22.09 -10.38
N LYS A 197 -9.92 22.13 -9.05
CA LYS A 197 -10.09 20.96 -8.19
C LYS A 197 -11.56 20.69 -7.99
N ILE A 198 -12.02 19.50 -8.30
CA ILE A 198 -13.41 19.07 -8.11
C ILE A 198 -13.50 17.89 -7.15
N PRO A 199 -14.56 17.79 -6.31
CA PRO A 199 -14.75 16.69 -5.36
C PRO A 199 -14.84 15.35 -6.08
N SER A 200 -14.19 14.33 -5.48
CA SER A 200 -14.12 12.99 -6.07
C SER A 200 -14.24 11.92 -5.02
N ALA A 201 -15.09 10.92 -5.26
CA ALA A 201 -15.32 9.79 -4.38
C ALA A 201 -15.36 8.47 -5.15
N ALA A 202 -14.94 7.39 -4.51
CA ALA A 202 -15.21 6.03 -4.97
C ALA A 202 -16.60 5.59 -4.49
N ILE A 203 -17.24 4.74 -5.29
CA ILE A 203 -18.55 4.14 -5.02
C ILE A 203 -18.41 2.62 -4.97
N GLY A 204 -19.06 1.97 -4.01
CA GLY A 204 -19.12 0.52 -3.91
C GLY A 204 -19.69 -0.13 -5.19
N ILE A 205 -19.24 -1.35 -5.50
CA ILE A 205 -19.55 -1.99 -6.79
C ILE A 205 -21.07 -2.21 -6.98
N VAL A 206 -21.77 -2.66 -5.94
CA VAL A 206 -23.22 -2.90 -5.99
C VAL A 206 -23.99 -1.61 -6.28
N ASP A 207 -23.58 -0.51 -5.65
CA ASP A 207 -24.18 0.81 -5.90
C ASP A 207 -23.74 1.42 -7.25
N ALA A 208 -22.56 1.10 -7.74
CA ALA A 208 -22.12 1.46 -9.09
C ALA A 208 -22.99 0.80 -10.16
N ASP A 209 -23.31 -0.48 -10.00
CA ASP A 209 -24.22 -1.21 -10.89
C ASP A 209 -25.65 -0.65 -10.82
N PHE A 210 -26.13 -0.34 -9.60
CA PHE A 210 -27.40 0.35 -9.43
C PHE A 210 -27.43 1.70 -10.13
N LEU A 211 -26.40 2.53 -9.95
CA LEU A 211 -26.31 3.86 -10.55
C LEU A 211 -26.30 3.78 -12.09
N SER A 212 -25.52 2.86 -12.65
CA SER A 212 -25.48 2.61 -14.10
C SER A 212 -26.87 2.24 -14.67
N LYS A 213 -27.60 1.38 -13.96
CA LYS A 213 -28.97 1.02 -14.34
C LYS A 213 -29.92 2.23 -14.24
N ALA A 214 -29.85 2.98 -13.14
CA ALA A 214 -30.69 4.15 -12.91
C ALA A 214 -30.49 5.24 -13.98
N ILE A 215 -29.25 5.49 -14.42
CA ILE A 215 -28.93 6.44 -15.51
C ILE A 215 -29.60 6.02 -16.83
N LYS A 216 -29.61 4.72 -17.15
CA LYS A 216 -30.28 4.22 -18.37
C LYS A 216 -31.77 4.37 -18.31
N GLU A 217 -32.38 4.23 -17.14
CA GLU A 217 -33.84 4.42 -16.95
C GLU A 217 -34.24 5.90 -16.92
N GLU A 218 -33.36 6.77 -16.44
CA GLU A 218 -33.59 8.22 -16.32
C GLU A 218 -32.34 9.00 -16.78
N PRO A 219 -32.20 9.35 -18.07
CA PRO A 219 -30.99 9.96 -18.63
C PRO A 219 -30.53 11.27 -17.97
N ASN A 220 -31.46 12.02 -17.34
CA ASN A 220 -31.16 13.27 -16.63
C ASN A 220 -31.11 13.04 -15.10
N LEU A 221 -30.81 11.82 -14.69
CA LEU A 221 -30.70 11.46 -13.29
C LEU A 221 -29.74 12.40 -12.55
N ARG A 222 -30.15 12.88 -11.38
CA ARG A 222 -29.34 13.77 -10.54
C ARG A 222 -28.81 13.03 -9.31
N VAL A 223 -27.60 13.38 -8.92
CA VAL A 223 -26.99 12.92 -7.69
C VAL A 223 -26.60 14.13 -6.86
N ASN A 224 -26.88 14.08 -5.55
CA ASN A 224 -26.30 15.01 -4.57
C ASN A 224 -25.10 14.34 -3.93
N ILE A 225 -23.94 14.98 -3.98
CA ILE A 225 -22.70 14.57 -3.28
C ILE A 225 -22.38 15.59 -2.22
N LYS A 226 -22.09 15.14 -0.99
CA LYS A 226 -21.67 15.97 0.12
C LYS A 226 -20.48 15.34 0.81
N MET A 227 -19.35 16.08 0.87
CA MET A 227 -18.10 15.66 1.50
C MET A 227 -17.45 16.89 2.15
N ASP A 228 -16.78 16.70 3.28
CA ASP A 228 -16.10 17.79 4.01
C ASP A 228 -14.59 17.56 4.19
N CYS A 229 -14.02 16.66 3.37
CA CYS A 229 -12.58 16.41 3.34
C CYS A 229 -11.78 17.67 2.98
N ALA A 230 -10.57 17.77 3.54
CA ALA A 230 -9.72 18.95 3.37
C ALA A 230 -8.22 18.63 3.45
N SER A 231 -7.41 19.42 2.73
CA SER A 231 -5.96 19.41 2.84
C SER A 231 -5.47 20.53 3.74
N PHE A 232 -4.41 20.26 4.49
CA PHE A 232 -3.74 21.17 5.39
C PHE A 232 -2.27 21.34 5.00
N PRO A 233 -1.53 22.28 5.61
CA PRO A 233 -0.09 22.37 5.41
C PRO A 233 0.61 21.06 5.78
N ASP A 234 1.72 20.77 5.10
CA ASP A 234 2.57 19.62 5.38
C ASP A 234 3.02 19.62 6.85
N VAL A 235 3.13 18.44 7.42
CA VAL A 235 3.56 18.21 8.80
C VAL A 235 4.75 17.29 8.87
N GLN A 236 5.51 17.37 9.97
CA GLN A 236 6.62 16.46 10.20
C GLN A 236 6.12 15.09 10.63
N SER A 237 6.69 14.05 10.02
CA SER A 237 6.54 12.65 10.34
C SER A 237 7.91 11.96 10.28
N TYR A 238 7.97 10.62 10.33
CA TYR A 238 9.25 9.92 10.39
C TYR A 238 9.18 8.53 9.74
N ASN A 239 10.27 8.14 9.04
CA ASN A 239 10.57 6.73 8.88
C ASN A 239 11.05 6.16 10.22
N VAL A 240 10.65 4.93 10.54
CA VAL A 240 11.18 4.21 11.72
C VAL A 240 12.25 3.23 11.24
N ILE A 241 13.46 3.37 11.78
CA ILE A 241 14.61 2.59 11.31
C ILE A 241 15.23 1.86 12.48
N GLY A 242 15.43 0.55 12.30
CA GLY A 242 16.12 -0.28 13.27
C GLY A 242 17.06 -1.26 12.58
N GLN A 243 18.18 -1.65 13.22
CA GLN A 243 19.13 -2.53 12.58
C GLN A 243 19.79 -3.53 13.53
N LEU A 244 20.24 -4.63 12.93
CA LEU A 244 21.25 -5.53 13.48
C LEU A 244 22.57 -5.25 12.78
N THR A 245 23.57 -4.82 13.52
CA THR A 245 24.88 -4.42 12.98
C THR A 245 25.68 -5.65 12.56
N GLY A 246 26.24 -5.60 11.36
CA GLY A 246 27.05 -6.68 10.82
C GLY A 246 28.33 -6.93 11.63
N SER A 247 28.63 -8.20 11.90
CA SER A 247 29.78 -8.60 12.70
C SER A 247 31.14 -8.53 11.97
N GLU A 248 31.11 -8.60 10.61
CA GLU A 248 32.32 -8.61 9.78
C GLU A 248 32.37 -7.41 8.82
N ARG A 249 31.21 -6.99 8.29
CA ARG A 249 31.07 -5.94 7.28
C ARG A 249 29.94 -4.96 7.64
N PRO A 250 30.11 -4.20 8.73
CA PRO A 250 29.02 -3.35 9.24
C PRO A 250 28.58 -2.23 8.28
N ASN A 251 29.43 -1.83 7.34
CA ASN A 251 29.12 -0.79 6.35
C ASN A 251 28.48 -1.34 5.05
N GLU A 252 28.33 -2.67 4.92
CA GLU A 252 27.55 -3.28 3.85
C GLU A 252 26.14 -3.54 4.39
N VAL A 253 25.13 -2.87 3.80
CA VAL A 253 23.75 -2.82 4.33
C VAL A 253 22.79 -3.57 3.44
N ILE A 254 21.95 -4.38 4.07
CA ILE A 254 20.77 -4.99 3.46
C ILE A 254 19.55 -4.32 4.09
N VAL A 255 18.77 -3.62 3.30
CA VAL A 255 17.51 -3.01 3.73
C VAL A 255 16.39 -4.02 3.58
N VAL A 256 15.51 -4.10 4.56
CA VAL A 256 14.22 -4.77 4.49
C VAL A 256 13.15 -3.80 4.96
N GLY A 257 12.04 -3.68 4.26
CA GLY A 257 11.03 -2.68 4.63
C GLY A 257 9.69 -2.87 3.94
N GLY A 258 8.78 -2.02 4.29
CA GLY A 258 7.47 -1.80 3.73
C GLY A 258 6.98 -0.41 4.14
N HIS A 259 5.83 0.03 3.65
CA HIS A 259 5.31 1.34 4.02
C HIS A 259 4.47 1.28 5.29
N PHE A 260 4.73 2.19 6.22
CA PHE A 260 4.13 2.12 7.55
C PHE A 260 2.83 2.91 7.68
N ASP A 261 2.58 3.82 6.76
CA ASP A 261 1.27 4.46 6.65
C ASP A 261 0.24 3.50 6.04
N SER A 262 -1.00 3.84 6.13
CA SER A 262 -2.14 3.17 5.48
C SER A 262 -3.20 4.21 5.20
N TRP A 263 -4.16 3.88 4.35
CA TRP A 263 -5.37 4.70 4.27
C TRP A 263 -6.12 4.70 5.60
N ASP A 264 -7.02 5.65 5.77
CA ASP A 264 -7.84 5.87 6.97
C ASP A 264 -9.13 5.02 6.97
N LYS A 265 -9.10 3.89 6.24
CA LYS A 265 -10.13 2.87 6.17
C LYS A 265 -9.59 1.53 6.68
N GLY A 266 -10.45 0.74 7.35
CA GLY A 266 -9.98 -0.48 8.00
C GLY A 266 -8.96 -0.18 9.10
N CYS A 267 -7.94 -1.03 9.23
CA CYS A 267 -6.77 -0.78 10.05
C CYS A 267 -5.44 -0.91 9.28
N GLY A 268 -5.50 -1.07 7.95
CA GLY A 268 -4.31 -1.30 7.12
C GLY A 268 -3.57 -2.55 7.55
N ALA A 269 -4.27 -3.69 7.66
CA ALA A 269 -3.68 -4.93 8.14
C ALA A 269 -2.80 -5.60 7.09
N HIS A 270 -3.30 -5.69 5.84
CA HIS A 270 -2.55 -6.18 4.69
C HIS A 270 -1.80 -5.07 3.97
N ASP A 271 -2.33 -3.84 3.99
CA ASP A 271 -1.80 -2.68 3.28
C ASP A 271 -1.41 -1.56 4.28
N ASP A 272 -0.21 -1.52 4.82
CA ASP A 272 0.92 -2.46 4.67
C ASP A 272 1.41 -2.91 6.06
N GLY A 273 0.47 -3.03 7.04
CA GLY A 273 0.80 -3.36 8.45
C GLY A 273 1.52 -4.68 8.61
N ALA A 274 0.93 -5.78 8.13
CA ALA A 274 1.52 -7.10 8.25
C ALA A 274 2.84 -7.25 7.47
N PRO A 275 2.98 -6.77 6.24
CA PRO A 275 4.27 -6.75 5.54
C PRO A 275 5.36 -5.96 6.29
N CYS A 276 5.05 -4.79 6.82
CA CYS A 276 5.95 -4.04 7.69
C CYS A 276 6.44 -4.87 8.89
N LEU A 277 5.51 -5.58 9.54
CA LEU A 277 5.86 -6.39 10.71
C LEU A 277 6.59 -7.68 10.34
N GLN A 278 6.37 -8.23 9.15
CA GLN A 278 7.22 -9.30 8.61
C GLN A 278 8.68 -8.86 8.49
N THR A 279 8.94 -7.64 8.04
CA THR A 279 10.31 -7.11 7.92
C THR A 279 10.92 -6.85 9.30
N MET A 280 10.15 -6.32 10.23
CA MET A 280 10.60 -6.08 11.60
C MET A 280 10.86 -7.41 12.35
N GLU A 281 9.96 -8.38 12.23
CA GLU A 281 10.12 -9.71 12.83
C GLU A 281 11.27 -10.49 12.19
N ALA A 282 11.60 -10.27 10.93
CA ALA A 282 12.75 -10.90 10.30
C ALA A 282 14.05 -10.65 11.08
N LEU A 283 14.27 -9.42 11.55
CA LEU A 283 15.43 -9.09 12.39
C LEU A 283 15.32 -9.75 13.78
N ASP A 284 14.15 -9.68 14.40
CA ASP A 284 13.90 -10.33 15.70
C ASP A 284 14.11 -11.85 15.63
N LEU A 285 13.69 -12.50 14.54
CA LEU A 285 13.92 -13.93 14.30
C LEU A 285 15.40 -14.28 14.24
N LEU A 286 16.21 -13.51 13.52
CA LEU A 286 17.66 -13.72 13.47
C LEU A 286 18.26 -13.61 14.87
N LYS A 287 17.88 -12.59 15.63
CA LYS A 287 18.37 -12.34 16.97
C LYS A 287 17.98 -13.44 17.95
N ARG A 288 16.70 -13.79 18.08
CA ARG A 288 16.22 -14.81 19.04
C ARG A 288 16.63 -16.24 18.67
N THR A 289 16.98 -16.47 17.42
CA THR A 289 17.60 -17.74 16.99
C THR A 289 19.13 -17.76 17.17
N GLY A 290 19.73 -16.67 17.68
CA GLY A 290 21.16 -16.57 17.95
C GLY A 290 22.03 -16.43 16.71
N ILE A 291 21.45 -16.00 15.60
CA ILE A 291 22.15 -15.78 14.33
C ILE A 291 22.67 -14.33 14.30
N LYS A 292 23.96 -14.16 14.18
CA LYS A 292 24.60 -12.84 14.01
C LYS A 292 24.93 -12.64 12.54
N PRO A 293 24.35 -11.63 11.88
CA PRO A 293 24.62 -11.38 10.46
C PRO A 293 26.05 -10.87 10.27
N LYS A 294 26.69 -11.20 9.14
CA LYS A 294 28.00 -10.65 8.77
C LYS A 294 27.92 -9.21 8.29
N ARG A 295 26.83 -8.89 7.59
CA ARG A 295 26.48 -7.54 7.08
C ARG A 295 25.33 -6.96 7.88
N THR A 296 25.27 -5.65 7.95
CA THR A 296 24.15 -4.98 8.62
C THR A 296 22.83 -5.28 7.90
N ILE A 297 21.83 -5.72 8.68
CA ILE A 297 20.44 -5.84 8.20
C ILE A 297 19.64 -4.72 8.86
N ARG A 298 19.03 -3.89 8.03
CA ARG A 298 18.33 -2.66 8.44
C ARG A 298 16.87 -2.75 8.05
N CYS A 299 15.97 -2.76 9.04
CA CYS A 299 14.55 -2.62 8.85
C CYS A 299 14.21 -1.14 8.71
N VAL A 300 13.48 -0.77 7.67
CA VAL A 300 12.99 0.59 7.42
C VAL A 300 11.49 0.52 7.20
N LEU A 301 10.74 1.12 8.12
CA LEU A 301 9.31 1.32 7.96
C LEU A 301 9.13 2.71 7.34
N PHE A 302 8.87 2.72 6.04
CA PHE A 302 8.76 3.95 5.26
C PHE A 302 7.44 4.65 5.54
N ILE A 303 7.45 5.98 5.58
CA ILE A 303 6.22 6.76 5.78
C ILE A 303 5.80 7.46 4.49
N ASN A 304 4.49 7.57 4.26
CA ASN A 304 3.91 8.31 3.16
C ASN A 304 4.09 7.67 1.78
N GLU A 305 4.02 6.35 1.68
CA GLU A 305 3.94 5.67 0.39
C GLU A 305 2.63 6.04 -0.32
N GLU A 306 1.51 5.86 0.38
CA GLU A 306 0.12 5.94 -0.10
C GLU A 306 -0.22 7.22 -0.87
N ASN A 307 0.40 8.33 -0.50
CA ASN A 307 0.09 9.62 -1.11
C ASN A 307 1.33 10.52 -1.31
N GLY A 308 2.52 9.93 -1.54
CA GLY A 308 3.67 10.77 -1.82
C GLY A 308 5.04 10.13 -1.97
N LEU A 309 5.27 8.90 -1.52
CA LEU A 309 6.60 8.20 -1.52
C LEU A 309 7.70 8.98 -0.79
N ARG A 310 7.35 9.94 0.08
CA ARG A 310 8.33 10.87 0.67
C ARG A 310 9.30 10.18 1.61
N GLY A 311 8.86 9.11 2.31
CA GLY A 311 9.71 8.28 3.15
C GLY A 311 10.81 7.58 2.38
N GLY A 312 10.44 6.88 1.32
CA GLY A 312 11.40 6.23 0.42
C GLY A 312 12.36 7.20 -0.24
N ILE A 313 11.84 8.35 -0.71
CA ILE A 313 12.66 9.43 -1.31
C ILE A 313 13.69 9.95 -0.32
N GLU A 314 13.30 10.23 0.93
CA GLU A 314 14.20 10.78 1.94
C GLU A 314 15.24 9.76 2.39
N TYR A 315 14.84 8.48 2.56
CA TYR A 315 15.79 7.41 2.82
C TYR A 315 16.77 7.24 1.65
N GLY A 316 16.29 7.25 0.41
CA GLY A 316 17.12 7.16 -0.79
C GLY A 316 18.18 8.26 -0.90
N LYS A 317 17.82 9.52 -0.59
CA LYS A 317 18.77 10.64 -0.50
C LYS A 317 19.83 10.40 0.58
N SER A 318 19.39 9.95 1.75
CA SER A 318 20.27 9.63 2.87
C SER A 318 21.24 8.50 2.52
N ALA A 319 20.75 7.45 1.85
CA ALA A 319 21.53 6.32 1.38
C ALA A 319 22.63 6.77 0.37
N GLN A 320 22.31 7.68 -0.55
CA GLN A 320 23.28 8.19 -1.53
C GLN A 320 24.38 9.03 -0.89
N SER A 321 24.09 9.74 0.19
CA SER A 321 25.05 10.59 0.92
C SER A 321 25.82 9.82 2.01
N SER A 322 25.38 8.61 2.34
CA SER A 322 26.01 7.74 3.34
C SER A 322 27.32 7.12 2.81
N LYS A 323 28.19 6.71 3.75
CA LYS A 323 29.35 5.85 3.46
C LYS A 323 28.97 4.37 3.38
N ASP A 324 27.75 4.01 3.73
CA ASP A 324 27.25 2.65 3.68
C ASP A 324 27.07 2.19 2.22
N PHE A 325 27.49 0.97 1.95
CA PHE A 325 27.22 0.31 0.68
C PHE A 325 25.92 -0.49 0.77
N HIS A 326 24.89 -0.07 0.06
CA HIS A 326 23.62 -0.78 0.01
C HIS A 326 23.75 -1.98 -0.93
N LEU A 327 23.97 -3.17 -0.36
CA LEU A 327 24.12 -4.42 -1.10
C LEU A 327 22.79 -4.86 -1.71
N ALA A 328 21.73 -4.78 -0.93
CA ALA A 328 20.38 -5.12 -1.39
C ALA A 328 19.33 -4.33 -0.62
N ALA A 329 18.15 -4.17 -1.23
CA ALA A 329 16.97 -3.68 -0.56
C ALA A 329 15.76 -4.54 -0.96
N ILE A 330 14.97 -4.97 0.03
CA ILE A 330 13.82 -5.86 -0.12
C ILE A 330 12.58 -5.13 0.39
N GLU A 331 11.55 -5.01 -0.43
CA GLU A 331 10.25 -4.49 -0.03
C GLU A 331 9.22 -5.59 0.08
N SER A 332 8.40 -5.51 1.12
CA SER A 332 7.18 -6.28 1.28
C SER A 332 6.00 -5.31 1.25
N ASP A 333 5.15 -5.40 0.23
CA ASP A 333 4.01 -4.51 -0.02
C ASP A 333 2.99 -5.22 -0.94
N ARG A 334 2.48 -6.37 -0.51
CA ARG A 334 1.44 -7.14 -1.20
C ARG A 334 0.60 -7.97 -0.25
N GLY A 335 0.49 -7.51 0.99
CA GLY A 335 -0.19 -8.23 2.05
C GLY A 335 0.61 -9.42 2.62
N ALA A 336 0.02 -10.09 3.59
CA ALA A 336 0.64 -11.19 4.33
C ALA A 336 -0.04 -12.53 4.02
N PHE A 337 -0.18 -12.86 2.73
CA PHE A 337 -0.69 -14.14 2.26
C PHE A 337 0.44 -15.17 2.15
N THR A 338 0.08 -16.40 1.73
CA THR A 338 1.05 -17.51 1.56
C THR A 338 2.26 -17.07 0.73
N PRO A 339 3.51 -17.23 1.21
CA PRO A 339 4.71 -16.92 0.43
C PRO A 339 4.75 -17.61 -0.92
N ARG A 340 5.21 -16.93 -1.97
CA ARG A 340 5.39 -17.51 -3.31
C ARG A 340 6.77 -17.28 -3.87
N GLY A 341 7.33 -16.06 -3.76
CA GLY A 341 8.59 -15.79 -4.41
C GLY A 341 9.21 -14.44 -4.14
N PHE A 342 10.29 -14.19 -4.89
CA PHE A 342 10.93 -12.88 -4.94
C PHE A 342 11.13 -12.43 -6.38
N ASN A 343 10.67 -11.22 -6.71
CA ASN A 343 11.14 -10.51 -7.89
C ASN A 343 12.48 -9.83 -7.57
N VAL A 344 13.38 -9.80 -8.53
CA VAL A 344 14.74 -9.26 -8.36
C VAL A 344 15.12 -8.39 -9.56
N THR A 345 15.52 -7.16 -9.28
CA THR A 345 16.17 -6.25 -10.21
C THR A 345 17.65 -6.15 -9.84
N THR A 346 18.53 -6.74 -10.65
CA THR A 346 19.99 -6.74 -10.48
C THR A 346 20.66 -7.20 -11.77
N ASP A 347 21.99 -7.30 -11.80
CA ASP A 347 22.73 -7.91 -12.89
C ASP A 347 22.51 -9.45 -12.98
N SER A 348 22.80 -10.03 -14.16
CA SER A 348 22.52 -11.44 -14.42
C SER A 348 23.30 -12.41 -13.53
N LEU A 349 24.52 -12.09 -13.14
CA LEU A 349 25.34 -12.95 -12.29
C LEU A 349 24.82 -12.96 -10.85
N SER A 350 24.48 -11.78 -10.34
CA SER A 350 23.85 -11.64 -9.03
C SER A 350 22.49 -12.36 -8.98
N LEU A 351 21.67 -12.27 -10.03
CA LEU A 351 20.40 -12.98 -10.12
C LEU A 351 20.61 -14.50 -10.10
N LEU A 352 21.51 -15.04 -10.90
CA LEU A 352 21.84 -16.46 -10.91
C LEU A 352 22.30 -16.94 -9.53
N LYS A 353 23.15 -16.14 -8.85
CA LYS A 353 23.60 -16.43 -7.49
C LYS A 353 22.40 -16.53 -6.53
N ILE A 354 21.50 -15.53 -6.51
CA ILE A 354 20.32 -15.54 -5.63
C ILE A 354 19.43 -16.75 -5.94
N GLN A 355 19.26 -17.12 -7.20
CA GLN A 355 18.46 -18.28 -7.60
C GLN A 355 19.01 -19.61 -7.04
N THR A 356 20.32 -19.74 -6.78
CA THR A 356 20.88 -20.94 -6.15
C THR A 356 20.42 -21.14 -4.70
N TRP A 357 19.85 -20.12 -4.07
CA TRP A 357 19.36 -20.18 -2.70
C TRP A 357 17.91 -20.73 -2.58
N LEU A 358 17.23 -20.92 -3.71
CA LEU A 358 15.86 -21.39 -3.73
C LEU A 358 15.60 -22.66 -2.88
N PRO A 359 16.47 -23.71 -2.86
CA PRO A 359 16.24 -24.89 -2.01
C PRO A 359 16.24 -24.57 -0.50
N ILE A 360 16.87 -23.47 -0.08
CA ILE A 360 16.87 -23.01 1.33
C ILE A 360 15.60 -22.22 1.60
N LEU A 361 15.25 -21.28 0.72
CA LEU A 361 14.07 -20.43 0.81
C LEU A 361 12.77 -21.21 0.70
N ASN A 362 12.78 -22.35 -0.02
CA ASN A 362 11.64 -23.27 -0.09
C ASN A 362 11.22 -23.82 1.30
N LYS A 363 12.08 -23.76 2.32
CA LYS A 363 11.70 -24.07 3.72
C LYS A 363 10.65 -23.11 4.27
N ALA A 364 10.57 -21.89 3.72
CA ALA A 364 9.54 -20.89 4.01
C ALA A 364 8.54 -20.71 2.86
N SER A 365 8.27 -21.77 2.07
CA SER A 365 7.30 -21.78 0.98
C SER A 365 7.60 -20.81 -0.18
N ILE A 366 8.88 -20.48 -0.40
CA ILE A 366 9.29 -19.73 -1.60
C ILE A 366 9.49 -20.69 -2.76
N ASP A 367 8.69 -20.54 -3.81
CA ASP A 367 8.65 -21.45 -4.97
C ASP A 367 9.51 -20.96 -6.14
N TRP A 368 9.77 -19.64 -6.21
CA TRP A 368 10.51 -19.05 -7.33
C TRP A 368 11.28 -17.78 -6.94
N ILE A 369 12.34 -17.51 -7.70
CA ILE A 369 13.09 -16.26 -7.72
C ILE A 369 13.29 -15.89 -9.18
N ARG A 370 12.79 -14.71 -9.60
CA ARG A 370 12.81 -14.31 -11.00
C ARG A 370 13.13 -12.83 -11.18
N LYS A 371 13.56 -12.45 -12.37
CA LYS A 371 13.69 -11.05 -12.75
C LYS A 371 12.32 -10.36 -12.66
N GLY A 372 12.26 -9.20 -12.02
CA GLY A 372 11.03 -8.43 -11.87
C GLY A 372 11.28 -7.09 -11.19
N GLY A 373 10.21 -6.30 -11.02
CA GLY A 373 10.27 -5.01 -10.32
C GLY A 373 10.47 -5.16 -8.82
N SER A 374 10.93 -4.10 -8.18
CA SER A 374 10.94 -3.90 -6.73
C SER A 374 9.70 -3.10 -6.30
N GLY A 375 9.55 -2.84 -5.00
CA GLY A 375 8.53 -1.93 -4.49
C GLY A 375 8.84 -0.46 -4.70
N GLY A 376 7.89 0.41 -4.37
CA GLY A 376 7.97 1.85 -4.61
C GLY A 376 9.00 2.56 -3.76
N ASP A 377 9.10 2.21 -2.48
CA ASP A 377 10.01 2.83 -1.52
C ASP A 377 11.47 2.40 -1.73
N VAL A 378 11.74 1.09 -1.81
CA VAL A 378 13.12 0.61 -2.01
C VAL A 378 13.66 1.00 -3.39
N ALA A 379 12.80 1.21 -4.38
CA ALA A 379 13.20 1.73 -5.69
C ALA A 379 13.83 3.13 -5.62
N GLN A 380 13.67 3.86 -4.52
CA GLN A 380 14.33 5.15 -4.30
C GLN A 380 15.80 5.00 -3.87
N ILE A 381 16.24 3.82 -3.45
CA ILE A 381 17.64 3.53 -3.08
C ILE A 381 18.45 3.26 -4.35
N LYS A 382 18.73 4.31 -5.12
CA LYS A 382 19.33 4.23 -6.47
C LYS A 382 20.74 3.62 -6.52
N ASN A 383 21.45 3.61 -5.38
CA ASN A 383 22.80 3.04 -5.24
C ASN A 383 22.81 1.60 -4.70
N ALA A 384 21.66 0.96 -4.52
CA ALA A 384 21.60 -0.45 -4.15
C ALA A 384 22.03 -1.35 -5.32
N LYS A 385 22.84 -2.38 -5.04
CA LYS A 385 23.29 -3.34 -6.05
C LYS A 385 22.16 -4.25 -6.53
N ALA A 386 21.23 -4.61 -5.63
CA ALA A 386 20.04 -5.39 -5.95
C ALA A 386 18.81 -4.81 -5.25
N LEU A 387 17.69 -4.76 -5.99
CA LEU A 387 16.38 -4.42 -5.46
C LEU A 387 15.45 -5.63 -5.58
N LEU A 388 14.78 -5.98 -4.49
CA LEU A 388 13.91 -7.14 -4.43
C LEU A 388 12.51 -6.73 -3.98
N SER A 389 11.51 -7.48 -4.44
CA SER A 389 10.14 -7.43 -3.89
C SER A 389 9.76 -8.84 -3.44
N TYR A 390 9.34 -8.97 -2.19
CA TYR A 390 8.71 -10.19 -1.70
C TYR A 390 7.31 -10.30 -2.32
N VAL A 391 6.94 -11.49 -2.78
CA VAL A 391 5.65 -11.73 -3.45
C VAL A 391 4.95 -12.91 -2.79
N PRO A 392 3.87 -12.67 -2.05
CA PRO A 392 2.95 -13.70 -1.59
C PRO A 392 1.92 -14.06 -2.67
N ASP A 393 0.96 -14.92 -2.33
CA ASP A 393 -0.23 -15.18 -3.14
C ASP A 393 -1.19 -14.00 -3.02
N ASP A 394 -1.13 -13.08 -3.97
CA ASP A 394 -1.83 -11.81 -3.94
C ASP A 394 -3.24 -11.82 -4.59
N GLN A 395 -3.83 -13.02 -4.79
CA GLN A 395 -5.13 -13.15 -5.47
C GLN A 395 -6.28 -12.46 -4.73
N ARG A 396 -6.21 -12.38 -3.41
CA ARG A 396 -7.22 -11.72 -2.56
C ARG A 396 -6.85 -10.29 -2.15
N TYR A 397 -5.66 -9.79 -2.51
CA TYR A 397 -5.20 -8.48 -2.07
C TYR A 397 -6.17 -7.37 -2.47
N MET A 398 -6.64 -7.38 -3.72
CA MET A 398 -7.55 -6.36 -4.25
C MET A 398 -9.00 -6.44 -3.72
N ASP A 399 -9.33 -7.47 -2.93
CA ASP A 399 -10.61 -7.54 -2.19
C ASP A 399 -10.57 -6.69 -0.90
N LEU A 400 -9.36 -6.40 -0.39
CA LEU A 400 -9.12 -5.77 0.91
C LEU A 400 -8.51 -4.36 0.76
N HIS A 401 -7.57 -4.23 -0.16
CA HIS A 401 -6.74 -3.06 -0.43
C HIS A 401 -7.53 -1.74 -0.43
N HIS A 402 -7.11 -0.77 0.39
CA HIS A 402 -7.69 0.56 0.50
C HIS A 402 -9.16 0.64 0.97
N SER A 403 -9.63 -0.31 1.77
CA SER A 403 -11.04 -0.38 2.18
C SER A 403 -11.23 -0.71 3.66
N ASP A 404 -12.49 -0.63 4.10
CA ASP A 404 -12.87 -1.06 5.46
C ASP A 404 -12.79 -2.60 5.64
N ASN A 405 -12.55 -3.36 4.56
CA ASN A 405 -12.30 -4.80 4.62
C ASN A 405 -10.86 -5.13 5.04
N ASP A 406 -9.91 -4.18 5.01
CA ASP A 406 -8.53 -4.43 5.41
C ASP A 406 -8.36 -4.35 6.93
N ILE A 407 -8.71 -5.45 7.59
CA ILE A 407 -8.77 -5.57 9.05
C ILE A 407 -7.96 -6.77 9.55
N PHE A 408 -7.60 -6.74 10.83
CA PHE A 408 -6.78 -7.77 11.48
C PHE A 408 -7.28 -9.21 11.28
N SER A 409 -8.61 -9.44 11.31
CA SER A 409 -9.20 -10.78 11.16
C SER A 409 -9.01 -11.41 9.77
N GLU A 410 -8.66 -10.62 8.75
CA GLU A 410 -8.38 -11.11 7.40
C GLU A 410 -6.96 -11.69 7.26
N VAL A 411 -6.06 -11.40 8.22
CA VAL A 411 -4.68 -11.90 8.21
C VAL A 411 -4.59 -13.27 8.84
N ASN A 412 -4.13 -14.24 8.07
CA ASN A 412 -3.85 -15.59 8.58
C ASN A 412 -2.50 -15.59 9.32
N PRO A 413 -2.47 -15.97 10.64
CA PRO A 413 -1.24 -15.93 11.42
C PRO A 413 -0.13 -16.82 10.84
N ARG A 414 -0.47 -17.99 10.30
CA ARG A 414 0.53 -18.91 9.74
C ARG A 414 1.17 -18.38 8.46
N GLU A 415 0.37 -17.78 7.59
CA GLU A 415 0.86 -17.18 6.34
C GLU A 415 1.77 -15.99 6.62
N MET A 416 1.36 -15.12 7.54
CA MET A 416 2.16 -13.97 7.97
C MET A 416 3.52 -14.40 8.51
N GLU A 417 3.56 -15.38 9.41
CA GLU A 417 4.80 -15.86 10.03
C GLU A 417 5.74 -16.57 9.04
N LEU A 418 5.18 -17.26 8.03
CA LEU A 418 5.98 -17.80 6.93
C LEU A 418 6.62 -16.69 6.10
N GLY A 419 5.93 -15.57 5.89
CA GLY A 419 6.48 -14.38 5.26
C GLY A 419 7.63 -13.77 6.06
N SER A 420 7.46 -13.62 7.38
CA SER A 420 8.53 -13.19 8.29
C SER A 420 9.77 -14.10 8.19
N ALA A 421 9.55 -15.40 8.16
CA ALA A 421 10.63 -16.38 8.02
C ALA A 421 11.32 -16.29 6.64
N ALA A 422 10.56 -16.10 5.56
CA ALA A 422 11.10 -15.92 4.20
C ALA A 422 11.99 -14.66 4.11
N MET A 423 11.53 -13.55 4.70
CA MET A 423 12.31 -12.30 4.77
C MET A 423 13.59 -12.48 5.60
N ALA A 424 13.52 -13.17 6.74
CA ALA A 424 14.68 -13.45 7.58
C ALA A 424 15.72 -14.33 6.86
N ILE A 425 15.27 -15.38 6.17
CA ILE A 425 16.15 -16.30 5.43
C ILE A 425 16.82 -15.59 4.25
N MET A 426 16.08 -14.81 3.45
CA MET A 426 16.65 -14.05 2.34
C MET A 426 17.69 -13.04 2.84
N SER A 427 17.36 -12.31 3.91
CA SER A 427 18.28 -11.35 4.53
C SER A 427 19.55 -12.00 5.07
N LEU A 428 19.41 -13.19 5.69
CA LEU A 428 20.55 -13.98 6.15
C LEU A 428 21.45 -14.37 4.98
N LEU A 429 20.90 -14.93 3.91
CA LEU A 429 21.68 -15.39 2.76
C LEU A 429 22.41 -14.24 2.07
N LEU A 430 21.74 -13.08 1.90
CA LEU A 430 22.39 -11.86 1.42
C LEU A 430 23.51 -11.40 2.35
N SER A 431 23.29 -11.48 3.66
CA SER A 431 24.28 -11.09 4.66
C SER A 431 25.51 -11.98 4.62
N GLU A 432 25.32 -13.28 4.52
CA GLU A 432 26.42 -14.26 4.58
C GLU A 432 27.21 -14.35 3.28
N GLU A 433 26.50 -14.42 2.14
CA GLU A 433 27.09 -14.73 0.84
C GLU A 433 27.44 -13.46 0.02
N GLY A 434 26.74 -12.34 0.26
CA GLY A 434 26.82 -11.15 -0.58
C GLY A 434 26.30 -11.38 -2.01
N LEU A 435 26.61 -10.48 -2.92
CA LEU A 435 26.23 -10.51 -4.34
C LEU A 435 27.46 -10.28 -5.24
#